data_c2b9f16f8e9681ce88f778382ed89546
#
_entry.id   c2b9f16f8e9681ce88f778382ed89546
#
_cell.length_a   1.000
_cell.length_b   1.000
_cell.length_c   1.000
_cell.angle_alpha   90.00
_cell.angle_beta   90.00
_cell.angle_gamma   90.00
#
_symmetry.space_group_name_H-M   'P 1'
#
loop_
_entity.id
_entity.type
_entity.pdbx_description
1 polymer ?
#
loop_
_entity_poly.entity_id
_entity_poly.type
_entity_poly.pdbx_seq_one_letter_code
_entity_poly.pdbx_strand_id
1 'polypeptide(L)' 'MNCKCPECDADIEVTDVLAGEIIDCPECGVELEVIQVEPLVVELAPEEEEDWGE' A
#
# COMPACT_ATOMS: atom_id res chain seq x y z
N MET A 1 9.64 -3.20 -9.53
CA MET A 1 9.34 -3.93 -8.33
C MET A 1 7.90 -4.33 -8.30
N ASN A 2 7.61 -5.48 -7.77
CA ASN A 2 6.25 -5.98 -7.72
C ASN A 2 5.85 -6.39 -6.33
N CYS A 3 4.62 -6.24 -5.99
CA CYS A 3 4.09 -6.70 -4.72
C CYS A 3 2.68 -7.21 -4.93
N LYS A 4 2.11 -7.83 -3.92
CA LYS A 4 0.76 -8.31 -3.99
C LYS A 4 -0.12 -7.53 -3.08
N CYS A 5 -1.30 -7.21 -3.55
CA CYS A 5 -2.27 -6.50 -2.74
C CYS A 5 -2.78 -7.43 -1.65
N PRO A 6 -2.74 -7.01 -0.40
CA PRO A 6 -3.25 -7.86 0.68
C PRO A 6 -4.76 -7.97 0.71
N GLU A 7 -5.46 -7.16 -0.09
CA GLU A 7 -6.91 -7.25 -0.13
C GLU A 7 -7.39 -8.15 -1.26
N CYS A 8 -6.97 -7.88 -2.47
CA CYS A 8 -7.46 -8.64 -3.61
C CYS A 8 -6.40 -9.55 -4.21
N ASP A 9 -5.21 -9.53 -3.67
CA ASP A 9 -4.13 -10.43 -4.11
C ASP A 9 -3.72 -10.16 -5.55
N ALA A 10 -3.93 -9.00 -6.06
CA ALA A 10 -3.53 -8.66 -7.42
C ALA A 10 -2.07 -8.26 -7.45
N ASP A 11 -1.44 -8.45 -8.59
CA ASP A 11 -0.05 -8.05 -8.73
C ASP A 11 0.00 -6.55 -8.94
N ILE A 12 0.83 -5.87 -8.19
CA ILE A 12 1.00 -4.44 -8.31
C ILE A 12 2.45 -4.17 -8.67
N GLU A 13 2.66 -3.40 -9.73
CA GLU A 13 4.01 -3.07 -10.12
C GLU A 13 4.26 -1.63 -9.76
N VAL A 14 5.35 -1.35 -9.06
CA VAL A 14 5.69 0.00 -8.66
C VAL A 14 7.13 0.29 -9.01
N THR A 15 7.43 1.56 -9.21
CA THR A 15 8.80 1.99 -9.45
C THR A 15 9.03 3.26 -8.67
N ASP A 16 10.26 3.47 -8.26
CA ASP A 16 10.64 4.71 -7.61
C ASP A 16 9.84 4.99 -6.37
N VAL A 17 9.47 3.97 -5.61
CA VAL A 17 8.78 4.20 -4.34
C VAL A 17 9.78 4.11 -3.22
N LEU A 18 9.44 4.73 -2.12
CA LEU A 18 10.29 4.74 -0.93
C LEU A 18 9.48 4.20 0.23
N ALA A 19 10.17 3.77 1.27
CA ALA A 19 9.49 3.32 2.48
C ALA A 19 8.68 4.48 3.03
N GLY A 20 7.44 4.21 3.35
CA GLY A 20 6.54 5.25 3.84
C GLY A 20 5.66 5.84 2.76
N GLU A 21 5.84 5.46 1.51
CA GLU A 21 5.01 5.98 0.45
C GLU A 21 3.66 5.30 0.45
N ILE A 22 2.67 5.97 -0.07
CA ILE A 22 1.33 5.39 -0.19
C ILE A 22 1.06 5.14 -1.66
N ILE A 23 0.62 3.94 -1.99
CA ILE A 23 0.29 3.60 -3.36
C ILE A 23 -1.13 3.08 -3.39
N ASP A 24 -1.72 3.07 -4.56
CA ASP A 24 -3.08 2.60 -4.71
C ASP A 24 -3.07 1.29 -5.46
N CYS A 25 -3.92 0.38 -5.06
CA CYS A 25 -4.10 -0.87 -5.79
C CYS A 25 -4.94 -0.60 -7.02
N PRO A 26 -4.47 -0.97 -8.21
CA PRO A 26 -5.25 -0.70 -9.41
C PRO A 26 -6.43 -1.64 -9.58
N GLU A 27 -6.49 -2.70 -8.79
CA GLU A 27 -7.59 -3.63 -8.93
C GLU A 27 -8.72 -3.33 -7.97
N CYS A 28 -8.47 -3.27 -6.70
CA CYS A 28 -9.53 -3.02 -5.74
C CYS A 28 -9.55 -1.57 -5.25
N GLY A 29 -8.53 -0.80 -5.56
CA GLY A 29 -8.55 0.61 -5.20
C GLY A 29 -8.18 0.92 -3.77
N VAL A 30 -7.67 -0.05 -3.03
CA VAL A 30 -7.33 0.20 -1.64
C VAL A 30 -5.99 0.91 -1.57
N GLU A 31 -5.81 1.71 -0.55
CA GLU A 31 -4.54 2.39 -0.35
C GLU A 31 -3.60 1.48 0.41
N LEU A 32 -2.36 1.44 -0.02
CA LEU A 32 -1.35 0.60 0.58
C LEU A 32 -0.17 1.44 1.00
N GLU A 33 0.45 1.08 2.09
CA GLU A 33 1.61 1.79 2.58
C GLU A 33 2.84 0.94 2.35
N VAL A 34 3.87 1.52 1.76
CA VAL A 34 5.11 0.82 1.51
C VAL A 34 5.90 0.78 2.81
N ILE A 35 6.12 -0.41 3.33
CA ILE A 35 6.84 -0.57 4.59
C ILE A 35 8.34 -0.57 4.33
N GLN A 36 8.75 -1.25 3.28
CA GLN A 36 10.15 -1.26 2.91
C GLN A 36 10.24 -1.59 1.44
N VAL A 37 11.38 -1.30 0.83
CA VAL A 37 11.50 -1.47 -0.59
C VAL A 37 12.48 -2.55 -0.99
N GLU A 38 13.17 -3.14 -0.09
CA GLU A 38 14.15 -4.15 -0.45
C GLU A 38 14.26 -5.19 0.63
N PRO A 39 13.47 -6.24 0.58
CA PRO A 39 12.47 -6.50 -0.46
C PRO A 39 11.25 -5.60 -0.33
N LEU A 40 10.48 -5.50 -1.36
CA LEU A 40 9.32 -4.63 -1.32
C LEU A 40 8.24 -5.26 -0.48
N VAL A 41 7.82 -4.56 0.54
CA VAL A 41 6.77 -5.01 1.44
C VAL A 41 5.77 -3.88 1.59
N VAL A 42 4.49 -4.18 1.40
CA VAL A 42 3.44 -3.18 1.56
C VAL A 42 2.36 -3.74 2.48
N GLU A 43 1.62 -2.86 3.11
CA GLU A 43 0.51 -3.25 3.96
C GLU A 43 -0.64 -2.33 3.69
N LEU A 44 -1.82 -2.65 4.20
CA LEU A 44 -2.95 -1.77 4.06
C LEU A 44 -2.66 -0.48 4.79
N ALA A 45 -2.83 0.63 4.12
CA ALA A 45 -2.61 1.93 4.74
C ALA A 45 -3.66 2.17 5.81
N PRO A 46 -3.33 2.87 6.87
CA PRO A 46 -4.33 3.16 7.90
C PRO A 46 -5.35 4.13 7.35
N GLU A 47 -6.62 3.89 7.70
CA GLU A 47 -7.62 4.76 7.27
C GLU A 47 -7.70 5.87 8.17
N GLU A 48 -7.87 7.07 7.74
CA GLU A 48 -7.87 7.99 8.61
C GLU A 48 -9.07 8.44 8.93
N GLU A 49 -9.85 8.22 9.08
CA GLU A 49 -11.02 8.56 9.52
C GLU A 49 -11.20 8.90 10.72
N GLU A 50 -11.12 9.06 11.17
CA GLU A 50 -11.17 9.20 12.11
C GLU A 50 -11.44 9.79 12.86
N ASP A 51 -11.62 9.93 13.38
CA ASP A 51 -11.85 10.34 14.08
C ASP A 51 -11.65 10.63 14.98
N TRP A 52 -11.61 10.64 15.51
CA TRP A 52 -11.41 10.74 16.41
C TRP A 52 -11.70 11.50 17.14
N GLY A 53 -12.05 11.58 17.33
CA GLY A 53 -12.30 12.05 17.97
C GLY A 53 -12.31 12.58 18.73
N GLU A 54 -12.12 12.64 19.08
CA GLU A 54 -12.15 12.94 19.81
C GLU A 54 -12.34 13.30 20.06
#